data_39d5faa7a409143258c7923ca0939e86
#
_entry.id   39d5faa7a409143258c7923ca0939e86
#
_cell.length_a   1.000
_cell.length_b   1.000
_cell.length_c   1.000
_cell.angle_alpha   90.00
_cell.angle_beta   90.00
_cell.angle_gamma   90.00
#
_symmetry.space_group_name_H-M   'P 1'
#
loop_
_entity.id
_entity.type
_entity.pdbx_description
1 polymer ?
#
loop_
_entity_poly.entity_id
_entity_poly.type
_entity_poly.pdbx_seq_one_letter_code
_entity_poly.pdbx_strand_id
1 'polypeptide(L)'
;MLRIADRIARLGTETAFAVSAEAAAFAAQGNRVYPFHLGDMNIPTPSNIVEAAFKAIKDGKTGYCPNAGIPQLREVLAKDVSASHGINYTLENVAIQPGGKPTIGKFIMALMNPGDEVLYPNPGYPIYESQIEFHGGKAIPYTYVEG
;
A
#
# COMPACT_ATOMS: atom_id res chain seq x y z
N MET A 1 -20.45 7.06 27.26
CA MET A 1 -20.12 6.01 26.28
C MET A 1 -19.37 6.66 25.11
N LEU A 2 -18.17 6.23 24.77
CA LEU A 2 -17.43 6.75 23.61
C LEU A 2 -18.18 6.38 22.32
N ARG A 3 -18.52 7.38 21.49
CA ARG A 3 -19.13 7.16 20.18
C ARG A 3 -18.02 7.03 19.13
N ILE A 4 -17.95 5.88 18.46
CA ILE A 4 -17.08 5.62 17.33
C ILE A 4 -17.70 6.26 16.08
N ALA A 5 -16.88 6.81 15.18
CA ALA A 5 -17.38 7.39 13.94
C ALA A 5 -18.06 6.35 13.05
N ASP A 6 -19.19 6.72 12.44
CA ASP A 6 -20.03 5.80 11.64
C ASP A 6 -19.28 5.19 10.45
N ARG A 7 -18.28 5.89 9.89
CA ARG A 7 -17.40 5.38 8.81
C ARG A 7 -16.61 4.13 9.18
N ILE A 8 -16.36 3.87 10.48
CA ILE A 8 -15.64 2.66 10.93
C ILE A 8 -16.42 1.39 10.60
N ALA A 9 -17.75 1.46 10.55
CA ALA A 9 -18.58 0.33 10.15
C ALA A 9 -18.41 -0.07 8.67
N ARG A 10 -17.87 0.83 7.85
CA ARG A 10 -17.56 0.59 6.43
C ARG A 10 -16.11 0.14 6.19
N LEU A 11 -15.31 0.09 7.24
CA LEU A 11 -13.92 -0.36 7.10
C LEU A 11 -13.89 -1.88 6.93
N GLY A 12 -13.49 -2.34 5.75
CA GLY A 12 -13.23 -3.75 5.48
C GLY A 12 -12.01 -4.25 6.25
N THR A 13 -12.01 -5.52 6.58
CA THR A 13 -10.84 -6.18 7.18
C THR A 13 -10.00 -6.86 6.12
N GLU A 14 -8.70 -6.83 6.28
CA GLU A 14 -7.77 -7.59 5.45
C GLU A 14 -7.85 -9.08 5.82
N THR A 15 -8.67 -9.83 5.10
CA THR A 15 -8.96 -11.26 5.36
C THR A 15 -7.72 -12.15 5.28
N ALA A 16 -6.67 -11.73 4.57
CA ALA A 16 -5.43 -12.48 4.43
C ALA A 16 -4.78 -12.86 5.77
N PHE A 17 -4.86 -11.99 6.79
CA PHE A 17 -4.34 -12.30 8.12
C PHE A 17 -5.21 -13.30 8.89
N ALA A 18 -6.53 -13.26 8.71
CA ALA A 18 -7.41 -14.27 9.28
C ALA A 18 -7.12 -15.65 8.68
N VAL A 19 -7.00 -15.71 7.34
CA VAL A 19 -6.59 -16.93 6.62
C VAL A 19 -5.19 -17.41 7.06
N SER A 20 -4.25 -16.50 7.34
CA SER A 20 -2.94 -16.88 7.88
C SER A 20 -3.04 -17.60 9.22
N ALA A 21 -3.92 -17.13 10.12
CA ALA A 21 -4.12 -17.76 11.42
C ALA A 21 -4.76 -19.16 11.27
N GLU A 22 -5.74 -19.31 10.39
CA GLU A 22 -6.35 -20.60 10.07
C GLU A 22 -5.34 -21.58 9.45
N ALA A 23 -4.54 -21.10 8.49
CA ALA A 23 -3.49 -21.87 7.85
C ALA A 23 -2.43 -22.34 8.87
N ALA A 24 -2.03 -21.49 9.80
CA ALA A 24 -1.11 -21.85 10.87
C ALA A 24 -1.71 -22.90 11.82
N ALA A 25 -2.96 -22.76 12.21
CA ALA A 25 -3.67 -23.75 13.03
C ALA A 25 -3.80 -25.11 12.30
N PHE A 26 -4.05 -25.12 11.00
CA PHE A 26 -4.12 -26.32 10.19
C PHE A 26 -2.74 -27.00 10.04
N ALA A 27 -1.69 -26.21 9.87
CA ALA A 27 -0.31 -26.71 9.83
C ALA A 27 0.12 -27.32 11.17
N ALA A 28 -0.29 -26.73 12.31
CA ALA A 28 0.02 -27.25 13.64
C ALA A 28 -0.59 -28.65 13.90
N GLN A 29 -1.61 -29.05 13.15
CA GLN A 29 -2.20 -30.40 13.18
C GLN A 29 -1.42 -31.42 12.32
N GLY A 30 -0.26 -31.06 11.77
CA GLY A 30 0.56 -31.92 10.91
C GLY A 30 0.19 -31.88 9.42
N ASN A 31 -0.73 -31.00 9.02
CA ASN A 31 -1.15 -30.88 7.64
C ASN A 31 -0.19 -29.99 6.82
N ARG A 32 -0.04 -30.30 5.54
CA ARG A 32 0.75 -29.49 4.62
C ARG A 32 -0.05 -28.27 4.16
N VAL A 33 0.54 -27.07 4.29
CA VAL A 33 -0.03 -25.79 3.83
C VAL A 33 0.81 -25.21 2.71
N TYR A 34 0.15 -24.69 1.68
CA TYR A 34 0.75 -23.90 0.60
C TYR A 34 0.32 -22.43 0.79
N PRO A 35 1.21 -21.52 1.22
CA PRO A 35 0.85 -20.18 1.70
C PRO A 35 0.65 -19.18 0.55
N PHE A 36 -0.35 -19.38 -0.30
CA PHE A 36 -0.71 -18.45 -1.38
C PHE A 36 -1.64 -17.30 -0.97
N HIS A 37 -2.04 -17.25 0.29
CA HIS A 37 -2.98 -16.26 0.81
C HIS A 37 -2.34 -14.91 1.16
N LEU A 38 -1.01 -14.82 1.24
CA LEU A 38 -0.27 -13.60 1.53
C LEU A 38 0.83 -13.42 0.49
N GLY A 39 0.82 -12.24 -0.17
CA GLY A 39 1.86 -11.85 -1.10
C GLY A 39 3.08 -11.28 -0.38
N ASP A 40 3.85 -12.14 0.28
CA ASP A 40 5.10 -11.77 0.93
C ASP A 40 6.29 -12.34 0.17
N MET A 41 7.25 -11.48 -0.16
CA MET A 41 8.47 -11.92 -0.83
C MET A 41 9.46 -12.48 0.17
N ASN A 42 9.85 -13.73 -0.01
CA ASN A 42 10.90 -14.40 0.76
C ASN A 42 12.32 -14.12 0.22
N ILE A 43 12.48 -13.08 -0.59
CA ILE A 43 13.78 -12.62 -1.08
C ILE A 43 14.32 -11.58 -0.09
N PRO A 44 15.51 -11.77 0.48
CA PRO A 44 16.07 -10.82 1.42
C PRO A 44 16.38 -9.48 0.74
N THR A 45 16.29 -8.40 1.52
CA THR A 45 16.69 -7.07 1.03
C THR A 45 18.16 -7.11 0.58
N PRO A 46 18.49 -6.59 -0.61
CA PRO A 46 19.86 -6.56 -1.11
C PRO A 46 20.83 -5.89 -0.13
N SER A 47 22.03 -6.45 0.02
CA SER A 47 23.01 -6.01 1.02
C SER A 47 23.39 -4.52 0.89
N ASN A 48 23.53 -4.04 -0.34
CA ASN A 48 23.83 -2.62 -0.61
C ASN A 48 22.74 -1.67 -0.07
N ILE A 49 21.47 -2.09 -0.08
CA ILE A 49 20.35 -1.30 0.49
C ILE A 49 20.42 -1.33 2.02
N VAL A 50 20.67 -2.51 2.59
CA VAL A 50 20.85 -2.67 4.05
C VAL A 50 22.00 -1.81 4.55
N GLU A 51 23.15 -1.88 3.90
CA GLU A 51 24.35 -1.12 4.26
C GLU A 51 24.12 0.40 4.15
N ALA A 52 23.45 0.86 3.10
CA ALA A 52 23.09 2.26 2.93
C ALA A 52 22.16 2.76 4.04
N ALA A 53 21.18 1.95 4.45
CA ALA A 53 20.29 2.27 5.56
C ALA A 53 21.05 2.37 6.89
N PHE A 54 21.91 1.41 7.20
CA PHE A 54 22.77 1.45 8.39
C PHE A 54 23.71 2.66 8.40
N LYS A 55 24.31 2.98 7.24
CA LYS A 55 25.14 4.16 7.11
C LYS A 55 24.33 5.43 7.39
N ALA A 56 23.14 5.58 6.84
CA ALA A 56 22.29 6.74 7.08
C ALA A 56 21.93 6.90 8.57
N ILE A 57 21.65 5.81 9.27
CA ILE A 57 21.38 5.83 10.71
C ILE A 57 22.63 6.29 11.49
N LYS A 58 23.80 5.73 11.18
CA LYS A 58 25.08 6.10 11.81
C LYS A 58 25.46 7.57 11.55
N ASP A 59 25.13 8.08 10.37
CA ASP A 59 25.33 9.48 9.98
C ASP A 59 24.30 10.43 10.65
N GLY A 60 23.46 9.93 11.55
CA GLY A 60 22.47 10.73 12.29
C GLY A 60 21.25 11.16 11.48
N LYS A 61 20.98 10.55 10.33
CA LYS A 61 19.80 10.86 9.49
C LYS A 61 18.52 10.22 10.06
N THR A 62 18.20 10.53 11.32
CA THR A 62 17.06 9.97 12.08
C THR A 62 16.08 11.04 12.53
N GLY A 63 16.27 12.30 12.10
CA GLY A 63 15.40 13.41 12.42
C GLY A 63 14.21 13.53 11.46
N TYR A 64 13.50 14.65 11.56
CA TYR A 64 12.41 14.99 10.65
C TYR A 64 12.89 15.17 9.21
N CYS A 65 12.05 14.76 8.27
CA CYS A 65 12.20 15.06 6.85
C CYS A 65 11.02 15.95 6.37
N PRO A 66 11.13 16.59 5.20
CA PRO A 66 10.01 17.29 4.58
C PRO A 66 8.78 16.38 4.39
N ASN A 67 7.58 16.94 4.51
CA ASN A 67 6.31 16.18 4.42
C ASN A 67 6.17 15.32 3.14
N ALA A 68 6.71 15.82 2.02
CA ALA A 68 6.69 15.08 0.76
C ALA A 68 7.84 14.07 0.59
N GLY A 69 8.75 13.98 1.57
CA GLY A 69 9.95 13.17 1.51
C GLY A 69 11.21 13.99 1.17
N ILE A 70 12.38 13.39 1.32
CA ILE A 70 13.66 14.06 1.05
C ILE A 70 13.80 14.39 -0.45
N PRO A 71 14.29 15.60 -0.81
CA PRO A 71 14.37 16.03 -2.21
C PRO A 71 15.16 15.07 -3.10
N GLN A 72 16.28 14.54 -2.60
CA GLN A 72 17.15 13.62 -3.35
C GLN A 72 16.40 12.36 -3.84
N LEU A 73 15.56 11.76 -2.98
CA LEU A 73 14.76 10.60 -3.36
C LEU A 73 13.66 10.98 -4.35
N ARG A 74 13.00 12.11 -4.11
CA ARG A 74 11.95 12.63 -4.99
C ARG A 74 12.46 12.92 -6.40
N GLU A 75 13.67 13.51 -6.52
CA GLU A 75 14.31 13.77 -7.81
C GLU A 75 14.63 12.47 -8.57
N VAL A 76 15.20 11.48 -7.89
CA VAL A 76 15.53 10.18 -8.50
C VAL A 76 14.27 9.50 -9.01
N LEU A 77 13.22 9.45 -8.20
CA LEU A 77 11.94 8.86 -8.60
C LEU A 77 11.25 9.63 -9.73
N ALA A 78 11.30 10.98 -9.70
CA ALA A 78 10.75 11.78 -10.79
C ALA A 78 11.43 11.45 -12.12
N LYS A 79 12.76 11.31 -12.14
CA LYS A 79 13.53 10.93 -13.35
C LYS A 79 13.19 9.52 -13.83
N ASP A 80 13.13 8.56 -12.92
CA ASP A 80 12.83 7.16 -13.23
C ASP A 80 11.43 7.00 -13.82
N VAL A 81 10.42 7.59 -13.16
CA VAL A 81 9.03 7.56 -13.63
C VAL A 81 8.86 8.35 -14.94
N SER A 82 9.58 9.46 -15.12
CA SER A 82 9.59 10.20 -16.38
C SER A 82 10.09 9.34 -17.53
N ALA A 83 11.19 8.62 -17.30
CA ALA A 83 11.78 7.76 -18.34
C ALA A 83 10.86 6.58 -18.68
N SER A 84 10.20 5.98 -17.71
CA SER A 84 9.32 4.81 -17.92
C SER A 84 7.98 5.17 -18.58
N HIS A 85 7.45 6.36 -18.32
CA HIS A 85 6.14 6.78 -18.81
C HIS A 85 6.19 7.75 -19.99
N GLY A 86 7.36 8.27 -20.35
CA GLY A 86 7.50 9.29 -21.40
C GLY A 86 6.86 10.64 -21.04
N ILE A 87 6.66 10.92 -19.75
CA ILE A 87 6.09 12.15 -19.22
C ILE A 87 7.15 12.87 -18.39
N ASN A 88 7.28 14.18 -18.55
CA ASN A 88 8.25 14.95 -17.77
C ASN A 88 7.71 15.27 -16.37
N TYR A 89 8.11 14.47 -15.38
CA TYR A 89 7.86 14.73 -13.97
C TYR A 89 9.03 15.47 -13.32
N THR A 90 8.71 16.29 -12.34
CA THR A 90 9.66 16.94 -11.45
C THR A 90 9.50 16.45 -10.03
N LEU A 91 10.41 16.81 -9.14
CA LEU A 91 10.27 16.46 -7.72
C LEU A 91 8.96 16.97 -7.07
N GLU A 92 8.33 18.01 -7.65
CA GLU A 92 7.05 18.54 -7.15
C GLU A 92 5.87 17.62 -7.44
N ASN A 93 6.02 16.66 -8.36
CA ASN A 93 5.02 15.64 -8.66
C ASN A 93 5.17 14.37 -7.81
N VAL A 94 6.15 14.30 -6.91
CA VAL A 94 6.47 13.10 -6.14
C VAL A 94 6.30 13.35 -4.64
N ALA A 95 5.52 12.48 -4.00
CA ALA A 95 5.40 12.43 -2.54
C ALA A 95 5.69 11.00 -2.03
N ILE A 96 6.59 10.91 -1.05
CA ILE A 96 6.98 9.63 -0.43
C ILE A 96 6.07 9.34 0.76
N GLN A 97 5.58 8.12 0.84
CA GLN A 97 4.71 7.66 1.92
C GLN A 97 5.27 6.41 2.59
N PRO A 98 4.97 6.17 3.87
CA PRO A 98 5.42 4.98 4.59
C PRO A 98 4.59 3.75 4.22
N GLY A 99 4.81 3.24 3.02
CA GLY A 99 4.13 2.05 2.48
C GLY A 99 3.00 2.34 1.49
N GLY A 100 2.53 1.28 0.81
CA GLY A 100 1.49 1.39 -0.23
C GLY A 100 0.09 1.70 0.31
N LYS A 101 -0.28 1.15 1.47
CA LYS A 101 -1.63 1.38 2.05
C LYS A 101 -1.92 2.86 2.33
N PRO A 102 -1.06 3.62 3.00
CA PRO A 102 -1.24 5.06 3.15
C PRO A 102 -1.26 5.83 1.83
N THR A 103 -0.48 5.39 0.84
CA THR A 103 -0.46 6.00 -0.49
C THR A 103 -1.82 5.87 -1.17
N ILE A 104 -2.38 4.66 -1.21
CA ILE A 104 -3.70 4.38 -1.78
C ILE A 104 -4.78 5.18 -1.06
N GLY A 105 -4.80 5.13 0.28
CA GLY A 105 -5.81 5.84 1.07
C GLY A 105 -5.77 7.35 0.88
N LYS A 106 -4.57 7.96 0.87
CA LYS A 106 -4.41 9.40 0.63
C LYS A 106 -4.78 9.81 -0.79
N PHE A 107 -4.47 8.98 -1.79
CA PHE A 107 -4.86 9.23 -3.18
C PHE A 107 -6.39 9.24 -3.33
N ILE A 108 -7.06 8.22 -2.80
CA ILE A 108 -8.53 8.14 -2.79
C ILE A 108 -9.13 9.35 -2.05
N MET A 109 -8.63 9.66 -0.86
CA MET A 109 -9.10 10.79 -0.06
C MET A 109 -8.93 12.14 -0.78
N ALA A 110 -7.90 12.30 -1.60
CA ALA A 110 -7.62 13.55 -2.30
C ALA A 110 -8.48 13.76 -3.56
N LEU A 111 -8.94 12.67 -4.19
CA LEU A 111 -9.60 12.72 -5.50
C LEU A 111 -11.09 12.36 -5.47
N MET A 112 -11.56 11.69 -4.40
CA MET A 112 -12.90 11.12 -4.34
C MET A 112 -13.77 11.87 -3.34
N ASN A 113 -15.00 12.18 -3.73
CA ASN A 113 -16.04 12.65 -2.84
C ASN A 113 -16.98 11.50 -2.43
N PRO A 114 -17.69 11.62 -1.30
CA PRO A 114 -18.73 10.67 -0.95
C PRO A 114 -19.78 10.53 -2.08
N GLY A 115 -20.04 9.28 -2.49
CA GLY A 115 -20.95 8.94 -3.58
C GLY A 115 -20.30 8.76 -4.95
N ASP A 116 -19.04 9.16 -5.13
CA ASP A 116 -18.31 8.90 -6.37
C ASP A 116 -18.10 7.40 -6.58
N GLU A 117 -18.05 6.98 -7.83
CA GLU A 117 -17.81 5.60 -8.24
C GLU A 117 -16.33 5.42 -8.62
N VAL A 118 -15.70 4.39 -8.05
CA VAL A 118 -14.28 4.09 -8.28
C VAL A 118 -14.12 2.65 -8.76
N LEU A 119 -13.53 2.47 -9.93
CA LEU A 119 -13.23 1.15 -10.48
C LEU A 119 -12.01 0.53 -9.76
N TYR A 120 -12.13 -0.73 -9.39
CA TYR A 120 -11.03 -1.49 -8.80
C TYR A 120 -10.98 -2.93 -9.33
N PRO A 121 -9.80 -3.57 -9.42
CA PRO A 121 -9.68 -4.95 -9.89
C PRO A 121 -10.21 -5.95 -8.86
N ASN A 122 -11.00 -6.94 -9.30
CA ASN A 122 -11.42 -8.07 -8.47
C ASN A 122 -11.30 -9.39 -9.27
N PRO A 123 -10.42 -10.34 -8.86
CA PRO A 123 -9.59 -10.32 -7.65
C PRO A 123 -8.53 -9.21 -7.65
N GLY A 124 -8.22 -8.66 -6.49
CA GLY A 124 -7.27 -7.56 -6.35
C GLY A 124 -6.86 -7.34 -4.89
N TYR A 125 -6.14 -6.26 -4.65
CA TYR A 125 -5.72 -5.91 -3.30
C TYR A 125 -6.90 -5.38 -2.47
N PRO A 126 -7.27 -6.03 -1.34
CA PRO A 126 -8.48 -5.70 -0.58
C PRO A 126 -8.56 -4.25 -0.07
N ILE A 127 -7.42 -3.57 0.01
CA ILE A 127 -7.32 -2.18 0.44
C ILE A 127 -8.06 -1.22 -0.51
N TYR A 128 -8.17 -1.52 -1.80
CA TYR A 128 -8.86 -0.65 -2.75
C TYR A 128 -10.33 -0.46 -2.35
N GLU A 129 -11.09 -1.55 -2.30
CA GLU A 129 -12.50 -1.55 -1.89
C GLU A 129 -12.69 -0.92 -0.51
N SER A 130 -11.92 -1.39 0.47
CA SER A 130 -12.00 -0.92 1.84
C SER A 130 -11.77 0.60 1.96
N GLN A 131 -10.80 1.17 1.26
CA GLN A 131 -10.54 2.61 1.30
C GLN A 131 -11.61 3.42 0.57
N ILE A 132 -12.12 2.92 -0.57
CA ILE A 132 -13.20 3.58 -1.31
C ILE A 132 -14.45 3.67 -0.43
N GLU A 133 -14.89 2.56 0.15
CA GLU A 133 -16.08 2.52 1.00
C GLU A 133 -15.92 3.29 2.30
N PHE A 134 -14.72 3.20 2.94
CA PHE A 134 -14.43 3.96 4.15
C PHE A 134 -14.58 5.47 3.95
N HIS A 135 -14.17 5.99 2.81
CA HIS A 135 -14.30 7.40 2.45
C HIS A 135 -15.66 7.76 1.86
N GLY A 136 -16.59 6.81 1.75
CA GLY A 136 -17.98 7.02 1.34
C GLY A 136 -18.20 6.95 -0.16
N GLY A 137 -17.24 6.47 -0.94
CA GLY A 137 -17.41 6.17 -2.35
C GLY A 137 -18.12 4.84 -2.58
N LYS A 138 -18.39 4.55 -3.84
CA LYS A 138 -18.91 3.26 -4.31
C LYS A 138 -17.80 2.51 -5.03
N ALA A 139 -17.42 1.36 -4.49
CA ALA A 139 -16.43 0.48 -5.08
C ALA A 139 -17.07 -0.34 -6.21
N ILE A 140 -16.63 -0.17 -7.45
CA ILE A 140 -17.14 -0.87 -8.62
C ILE A 140 -16.08 -1.85 -9.12
N PRO A 141 -16.29 -3.17 -8.93
CA PRO A 141 -15.30 -4.17 -9.32
C PRO A 141 -15.29 -4.37 -10.84
N TYR A 142 -14.09 -4.58 -11.40
CA TYR A 142 -13.93 -5.15 -12.74
C TYR A 142 -13.12 -6.44 -12.65
N THR A 143 -13.47 -7.40 -13.53
CA THR A 143 -12.83 -8.73 -13.54
C THR A 143 -11.76 -8.78 -14.62
N TYR A 144 -10.64 -9.46 -14.35
CA TYR A 144 -9.67 -9.81 -15.37
C TYR A 144 -10.29 -10.85 -16.32
N VAL A 145 -10.07 -10.68 -17.61
CA VAL A 145 -10.40 -11.69 -18.64
C VAL A 145 -9.10 -12.22 -19.22
N GLU A 146 -9.06 -13.52 -19.47
CA GLU A 146 -7.97 -14.12 -20.23
C GLU A 146 -8.05 -13.60 -21.68
N GLY A 147 -6.92 -13.06 -22.16
CA GLY A 147 -6.78 -12.55 -23.52
C GLY A 147 -6.37 -13.62 -24.52
#